data_db8f718b67a42a9d63f6016f27f10c4d
#
_entry.id   db8f718b67a42a9d63f6016f27f10c4d
#
_cell.length_a   1.000
_cell.length_b   1.000
_cell.length_c   1.000
_cell.angle_alpha   90.00
_cell.angle_beta   90.00
_cell.angle_gamma   90.00
#
_symmetry.space_group_name_H-M   'P 1'
#
loop_
_entity.id
_entity.type
_entity.pdbx_description
1 polymer ?
#
loop_
_entity_poly.entity_id
_entity_poly.type
_entity_poly.pdbx_seq_one_letter_code
_entity_poly.pdbx_strand_id
1 'polypeptide(L)'
;LLPTVVTGVLIAAVLSAIMSTADSQLLVAGSALHHDLKLNSEATDPGRSARLAVGAVAIAAVALAVFLPESIFARVLFAWTALGAAFGPLVMIRFLNWQVRPWAIPFAMVLGFGLTVIFYLLPNGPGDVWERAVPFVAAFGTLWLARTANEKRTDVKALSSQ
;
A
#
# COMPACT_ATOMS: atom_id res chain seq x y z
N LEU A 1 30.66 11.88 -24.76
CA LEU A 1 30.60 10.40 -24.81
C LEU A 1 31.52 9.88 -23.71
N LEU A 2 30.97 9.11 -22.77
CA LEU A 2 31.77 8.48 -21.69
C LEU A 2 32.58 7.31 -22.24
N PRO A 3 33.79 7.07 -21.74
CA PRO A 3 34.55 5.87 -22.07
C PRO A 3 33.77 4.61 -21.72
N THR A 4 33.87 3.56 -22.53
CA THR A 4 33.10 2.31 -22.39
C THR A 4 33.23 1.69 -20.99
N VAL A 5 34.41 1.76 -20.39
CA VAL A 5 34.65 1.25 -19.02
C VAL A 5 33.84 2.00 -17.97
N VAL A 6 33.78 3.34 -18.06
CA VAL A 6 32.99 4.18 -17.14
C VAL A 6 31.50 3.89 -17.29
N THR A 7 31.02 3.73 -18.52
CA THR A 7 29.64 3.34 -18.79
C THR A 7 29.31 1.98 -18.16
N GLY A 8 30.19 1.00 -18.30
CA GLY A 8 30.00 -0.32 -17.68
C GLY A 8 29.93 -0.27 -16.15
N VAL A 9 30.81 0.51 -15.51
CA VAL A 9 30.80 0.71 -14.05
C VAL A 9 29.49 1.40 -13.60
N LEU A 10 29.03 2.42 -14.31
CA LEU A 10 27.80 3.12 -13.99
C LEU A 10 26.58 2.19 -14.10
N ILE A 11 26.50 1.40 -15.17
CA ILE A 11 25.39 0.41 -15.34
C ILE A 11 25.43 -0.62 -14.20
N ALA A 12 26.61 -1.15 -13.87
CA ALA A 12 26.75 -2.11 -12.79
C ALA A 12 26.35 -1.53 -11.42
N ALA A 13 26.71 -0.28 -11.14
CA ALA A 13 26.33 0.41 -9.91
C ALA A 13 24.80 0.60 -9.82
N VAL A 14 24.16 1.04 -10.91
CA VAL A 14 22.70 1.21 -10.97
C VAL A 14 21.99 -0.13 -10.79
N LEU A 15 22.43 -1.18 -11.48
CA LEU A 15 21.84 -2.51 -11.34
C LEU A 15 21.99 -3.05 -9.92
N SER A 16 23.16 -2.86 -9.29
CA SER A 16 23.38 -3.27 -7.91
C SER A 16 22.43 -2.56 -6.94
N ALA A 17 22.21 -1.26 -7.10
CA ALA A 17 21.27 -0.49 -6.28
C ALA A 17 19.83 -0.97 -6.46
N ILE A 18 19.41 -1.22 -7.71
CA ILE A 18 18.07 -1.75 -8.02
C ILE A 18 17.87 -3.13 -7.39
N MET A 19 18.85 -4.03 -7.55
CA MET A 19 18.77 -5.39 -6.98
C MET A 19 18.68 -5.38 -5.47
N SER A 20 19.48 -4.55 -4.78
CA SER A 20 19.43 -4.41 -3.33
C SER A 20 18.07 -3.95 -2.83
N THR A 21 17.45 -2.99 -3.52
CA THR A 21 16.12 -2.48 -3.17
C THR A 21 15.03 -3.51 -3.46
N ALA A 22 15.09 -4.16 -4.63
CA ALA A 22 14.11 -5.17 -5.02
C ALA A 22 14.11 -6.38 -4.08
N ASP A 23 15.28 -6.83 -3.65
CA ASP A 23 15.44 -7.95 -2.73
C ASP A 23 14.75 -7.66 -1.38
N SER A 24 15.01 -6.50 -0.80
CA SER A 24 14.37 -6.08 0.45
C SER A 24 12.84 -5.99 0.33
N GLN A 25 12.35 -5.42 -0.78
CA GLN A 25 10.90 -5.29 -1.01
C GLN A 25 10.23 -6.64 -1.23
N LEU A 26 10.86 -7.55 -1.97
CA LEU A 26 10.36 -8.90 -2.17
C LEU A 26 10.29 -9.69 -0.87
N LEU A 27 11.29 -9.56 -0.01
CA LEU A 27 11.29 -10.21 1.30
C LEU A 27 10.17 -9.68 2.19
N VAL A 28 9.96 -8.36 2.25
CA VAL A 28 8.89 -7.76 3.05
C VAL A 28 7.52 -8.18 2.51
N ALA A 29 7.28 -8.05 1.21
CA ALA A 29 6.02 -8.41 0.59
C ALA A 29 5.73 -9.92 0.70
N GLY A 30 6.74 -10.76 0.49
CA GLY A 30 6.61 -12.20 0.61
C GLY A 30 6.35 -12.65 2.06
N SER A 31 7.01 -12.02 3.04
CA SER A 31 6.76 -12.31 4.46
C SER A 31 5.36 -11.89 4.91
N ALA A 32 4.89 -10.72 4.46
CA ALA A 32 3.52 -10.26 4.71
C ALA A 32 2.50 -11.24 4.13
N LEU A 33 2.67 -11.63 2.86
CA LEU A 33 1.80 -12.59 2.21
C LEU A 33 1.77 -13.95 2.93
N HIS A 34 2.94 -14.45 3.34
CA HIS A 34 3.06 -15.70 4.09
C HIS A 34 2.33 -15.63 5.43
N HIS A 35 2.48 -14.52 6.15
CA HIS A 35 1.89 -14.33 7.47
C HIS A 35 0.37 -14.12 7.39
N ASP A 36 -0.08 -13.26 6.48
CA ASP A 36 -1.49 -12.85 6.37
C ASP A 36 -2.38 -13.98 5.83
N LEU A 37 -1.87 -14.76 4.88
CA LEU A 37 -2.62 -15.90 4.34
C LEU A 37 -2.55 -17.14 5.21
N LYS A 38 -1.82 -17.11 6.36
CA LYS A 38 -1.61 -18.28 7.23
C LYS A 38 -1.29 -19.54 6.41
N LEU A 39 -0.49 -19.35 5.36
CA LEU A 39 -0.07 -20.45 4.51
C LEU A 39 0.77 -21.42 5.33
N ASN A 40 0.09 -22.34 6.02
CA ASN A 40 0.55 -23.42 6.85
C ASN A 40 0.62 -23.21 8.36
N SER A 41 -0.53 -23.34 8.96
CA SER A 41 -0.63 -23.75 10.37
C SER A 41 -0.05 -25.17 10.62
N GLU A 42 0.12 -25.98 9.56
CA GLU A 42 0.47 -27.41 9.66
C GLU A 42 1.60 -27.88 8.73
N ALA A 43 2.31 -26.97 8.04
CA ALA A 43 3.37 -27.42 7.13
C ALA A 43 4.64 -27.80 7.87
N THR A 44 5.12 -28.95 7.51
CA THR A 44 6.33 -29.60 8.03
C THR A 44 7.63 -28.78 7.80
N ASP A 45 7.58 -27.73 6.96
CA ASP A 45 8.74 -26.88 6.64
C ASP A 45 8.33 -25.40 6.45
N PRO A 46 8.44 -24.57 7.50
CA PRO A 46 8.11 -23.13 7.44
C PRO A 46 8.97 -22.35 6.43
N GLY A 47 10.19 -22.80 6.16
CA GLY A 47 11.09 -22.16 5.22
C GLY A 47 10.65 -22.30 3.76
N ARG A 48 10.00 -23.42 3.42
CA ARG A 48 9.54 -23.68 2.06
C ARG A 48 8.33 -22.81 1.69
N SER A 49 7.39 -22.64 2.61
CA SER A 49 6.22 -21.80 2.37
C SER A 49 6.56 -20.33 2.26
N ALA A 50 7.51 -19.81 3.04
CA ALA A 50 8.02 -18.47 2.93
C ALA A 50 8.70 -18.23 1.56
N ARG A 51 9.53 -19.17 1.09
CA ARG A 51 10.16 -19.07 -0.24
C ARG A 51 9.14 -19.09 -1.38
N LEU A 52 8.09 -19.91 -1.26
CA LEU A 52 7.01 -19.93 -2.25
C LEU A 52 6.24 -18.60 -2.27
N ALA A 53 5.98 -17.99 -1.12
CA ALA A 53 5.34 -16.66 -1.06
C ALA A 53 6.19 -15.59 -1.74
N VAL A 54 7.49 -15.54 -1.46
CA VAL A 54 8.43 -14.60 -2.12
C VAL A 54 8.47 -14.87 -3.63
N GLY A 55 8.54 -16.14 -4.06
CA GLY A 55 8.51 -16.52 -5.47
C GLY A 55 7.23 -16.11 -6.17
N ALA A 56 6.08 -16.28 -5.52
CA ALA A 56 4.78 -15.87 -6.06
C ALA A 56 4.71 -14.33 -6.25
N VAL A 57 5.18 -13.55 -5.28
CA VAL A 57 5.26 -12.09 -5.39
C VAL A 57 6.20 -11.68 -6.53
N ALA A 58 7.36 -12.32 -6.66
CA ALA A 58 8.30 -12.04 -7.74
C ALA A 58 7.71 -12.33 -9.12
N ILE A 59 7.04 -13.48 -9.29
CA ILE A 59 6.37 -13.84 -10.54
C ILE A 59 5.26 -12.83 -10.86
N ALA A 60 4.45 -12.45 -9.89
CA ALA A 60 3.41 -11.45 -10.07
C ALA A 60 3.98 -10.08 -10.48
N ALA A 61 5.09 -9.64 -9.87
CA ALA A 61 5.78 -8.41 -10.22
C ALA A 61 6.32 -8.42 -11.65
N VAL A 62 6.94 -9.53 -12.07
CA VAL A 62 7.42 -9.72 -13.45
C VAL A 62 6.25 -9.75 -14.44
N ALA A 63 5.17 -10.46 -14.13
CA ALA A 63 3.98 -10.49 -14.97
C ALA A 63 3.39 -9.09 -15.16
N LEU A 64 3.21 -8.33 -14.08
CA LEU A 64 2.77 -6.93 -14.15
C LEU A 64 3.73 -6.05 -14.98
N ALA A 65 5.03 -6.28 -14.86
CA ALA A 65 6.02 -5.53 -15.63
C ALA A 65 5.94 -5.80 -17.14
N VAL A 66 5.61 -7.03 -17.53
CA VAL A 66 5.54 -7.44 -18.95
C VAL A 66 4.18 -7.07 -19.58
N PHE A 67 3.08 -7.30 -18.85
CA PHE A 67 1.73 -7.13 -19.41
C PHE A 67 1.22 -5.68 -19.37
N LEU A 68 1.79 -4.81 -18.54
CA LEU A 68 1.45 -3.40 -18.48
C LEU A 68 2.61 -2.56 -19.07
N PRO A 69 2.60 -2.22 -20.35
CA PRO A 69 3.69 -1.51 -21.03
C PRO A 69 3.67 0.01 -20.72
N GLU A 70 3.59 0.36 -19.46
CA GLU A 70 3.60 1.74 -19.02
C GLU A 70 4.99 2.21 -18.63
N SER A 71 5.20 3.55 -18.60
CA SER A 71 6.45 4.11 -18.13
C SER A 71 6.68 3.79 -16.65
N ILE A 72 7.93 3.61 -16.24
CA ILE A 72 8.30 3.35 -14.85
C ILE A 72 7.76 4.46 -13.93
N PHE A 73 7.80 5.70 -14.41
CA PHE A 73 7.30 6.86 -13.67
C PHE A 73 5.79 6.78 -13.39
N ALA A 74 4.98 6.40 -14.38
CA ALA A 74 3.53 6.24 -14.21
C ALA A 74 3.20 5.16 -13.17
N ARG A 75 3.92 4.03 -13.20
CA ARG A 75 3.75 2.96 -12.21
C ARG A 75 4.09 3.39 -10.78
N VAL A 76 5.18 4.13 -10.61
CA VAL A 76 5.58 4.67 -9.31
C VAL A 76 4.54 5.64 -8.79
N LEU A 77 4.06 6.55 -9.64
CA LEU A 77 2.99 7.48 -9.27
C LEU A 77 1.70 6.77 -8.89
N PHE A 78 1.29 5.75 -9.66
CA PHE A 78 0.13 4.94 -9.33
C PHE A 78 0.28 4.28 -7.95
N ALA A 79 1.43 3.63 -7.70
CA ALA A 79 1.68 2.97 -6.42
C ALA A 79 1.64 3.96 -5.25
N TRP A 80 2.24 5.14 -5.38
CA TRP A 80 2.19 6.19 -4.36
C TRP A 80 0.78 6.72 -4.12
N THR A 81 0.03 6.93 -5.19
CA THR A 81 -1.37 7.39 -5.08
C THR A 81 -2.24 6.34 -4.40
N ALA A 82 -2.10 5.06 -4.78
CA ALA A 82 -2.85 3.96 -4.21
C ALA A 82 -2.56 3.78 -2.70
N LEU A 83 -1.28 3.79 -2.33
CA LEU A 83 -0.87 3.73 -0.93
C LEU A 83 -1.30 4.98 -0.15
N GLY A 84 -1.15 6.16 -0.73
CA GLY A 84 -1.59 7.42 -0.14
C GLY A 84 -3.09 7.46 0.11
N ALA A 85 -3.91 7.00 -0.84
CA ALA A 85 -5.36 6.94 -0.70
C ALA A 85 -5.82 5.87 0.30
N ALA A 86 -5.11 4.74 0.40
CA ALA A 86 -5.45 3.68 1.35
C ALA A 86 -5.06 4.01 2.80
N PHE A 87 -3.86 4.52 3.01
CA PHE A 87 -3.28 4.72 4.35
C PHE A 87 -3.29 6.16 4.83
N GLY A 88 -3.24 7.15 3.93
CA GLY A 88 -3.19 8.57 4.28
C GLY A 88 -4.32 9.03 5.20
N PRO A 89 -5.59 8.72 4.87
CA PRO A 89 -6.72 9.05 5.73
C PRO A 89 -6.63 8.43 7.13
N LEU A 90 -6.11 7.21 7.25
CA LEU A 90 -5.91 6.53 8.53
C LEU A 90 -4.88 7.24 9.41
N VAL A 91 -3.77 7.65 8.80
CA VAL A 91 -2.74 8.41 9.51
C VAL A 91 -3.31 9.74 9.99
N MET A 92 -4.08 10.44 9.15
CA MET A 92 -4.72 11.71 9.54
C MET A 92 -5.66 11.56 10.73
N ILE A 93 -6.56 10.57 10.72
CA ILE A 93 -7.48 10.37 11.85
C ILE A 93 -6.74 9.98 13.14
N ARG A 94 -5.63 9.25 13.02
CA ARG A 94 -4.78 8.90 14.15
C ARG A 94 -4.11 10.14 14.74
N PHE A 95 -3.62 11.04 13.89
CA PHE A 95 -3.08 12.34 14.30
C PHE A 95 -4.13 13.22 14.98
N LEU A 96 -5.37 13.21 14.48
CA LEU A 96 -6.49 13.96 15.03
C LEU A 96 -7.09 13.30 16.29
N ASN A 97 -6.55 12.16 16.74
CA ASN A 97 -7.05 11.35 17.84
C ASN A 97 -8.56 11.03 17.75
N TRP A 98 -9.08 10.89 16.53
CA TRP A 98 -10.46 10.54 16.32
C TRP A 98 -10.69 9.05 16.57
N GLN A 99 -11.76 8.76 17.29
CA GLN A 99 -12.22 7.38 17.43
C GLN A 99 -13.21 7.08 16.31
N VAL A 100 -12.91 6.03 15.56
CA VAL A 100 -13.74 5.55 14.45
C VAL A 100 -14.18 4.11 14.72
N ARG A 101 -15.28 3.72 14.14
CA ARG A 101 -15.76 2.34 14.24
C ARG A 101 -14.76 1.36 13.62
N PRO A 102 -14.51 0.19 14.24
CA PRO A 102 -13.47 -0.75 13.77
C PRO A 102 -13.64 -1.20 12.31
N TRP A 103 -14.88 -1.37 11.85
CA TRP A 103 -15.17 -1.79 10.48
C TRP A 103 -14.86 -0.71 9.43
N ALA A 104 -14.88 0.56 9.82
CA ALA A 104 -14.66 1.67 8.89
C ALA A 104 -13.20 1.74 8.40
N ILE A 105 -12.26 1.23 9.20
CA ILE A 105 -10.84 1.22 8.85
C ILE A 105 -10.57 0.37 7.60
N PRO A 106 -10.86 -0.95 7.60
CA PRO A 106 -10.62 -1.76 6.41
C PRO A 106 -11.50 -1.33 5.23
N PHE A 107 -12.69 -0.85 5.47
CA PHE A 107 -13.57 -0.36 4.41
C PHE A 107 -12.98 0.87 3.71
N ALA A 108 -12.49 1.86 4.45
CA ALA A 108 -11.85 3.05 3.88
C ALA A 108 -10.57 2.71 3.10
N MET A 109 -9.77 1.74 3.60
CA MET A 109 -8.57 1.26 2.89
C MET A 109 -8.93 0.64 1.53
N VAL A 110 -9.89 -0.29 1.52
CA VAL A 110 -10.34 -0.97 0.30
C VAL A 110 -10.98 0.03 -0.67
N LEU A 111 -11.75 0.99 -0.16
CA LEU A 111 -12.39 2.02 -0.97
C LEU A 111 -11.36 2.98 -1.58
N GLY A 112 -10.38 3.46 -0.82
CA GLY A 112 -9.32 4.33 -1.31
C GLY A 112 -8.46 3.65 -2.37
N PHE A 113 -8.02 2.42 -2.11
CA PHE A 113 -7.28 1.62 -3.07
C PHE A 113 -8.11 1.30 -4.32
N GLY A 114 -9.33 0.79 -4.13
CA GLY A 114 -10.22 0.39 -5.22
C GLY A 114 -10.59 1.54 -6.15
N LEU A 115 -10.91 2.72 -5.61
CA LEU A 115 -11.15 3.91 -6.42
C LEU A 115 -9.91 4.32 -7.22
N THR A 116 -8.72 4.25 -6.65
CA THR A 116 -7.49 4.54 -7.38
C THR A 116 -7.30 3.59 -8.56
N VAL A 117 -7.56 2.29 -8.37
CA VAL A 117 -7.50 1.29 -9.45
C VAL A 117 -8.56 1.57 -10.52
N ILE A 118 -9.79 1.89 -10.12
CA ILE A 118 -10.88 2.21 -11.06
C ILE A 118 -10.51 3.43 -11.91
N PHE A 119 -10.05 4.51 -11.29
CA PHE A 119 -9.65 5.71 -12.04
C PHE A 119 -8.47 5.46 -12.96
N TYR A 120 -7.52 4.63 -12.54
CA TYR A 120 -6.38 4.25 -13.37
C TYR A 120 -6.79 3.44 -14.61
N LEU A 121 -7.84 2.62 -14.50
CA LEU A 121 -8.36 1.81 -15.61
C LEU A 121 -9.30 2.58 -16.54
N LEU A 122 -9.80 3.74 -16.16
CA LEU A 122 -10.67 4.56 -17.02
C LEU A 122 -9.83 5.36 -18.04
N PRO A 123 -10.01 5.13 -19.36
CA PRO A 123 -9.20 5.75 -20.41
C PRO A 123 -9.42 7.25 -20.59
N ASN A 124 -10.43 7.83 -19.95
CA ASN A 124 -10.79 9.26 -20.00
C ASN A 124 -10.98 9.82 -18.59
N GLY A 125 -10.02 9.59 -17.71
CA GLY A 125 -10.07 10.13 -16.36
C GLY A 125 -10.18 11.66 -16.34
N PRO A 126 -10.76 12.25 -15.28
CA PRO A 126 -11.00 13.71 -15.19
C PRO A 126 -9.74 14.55 -15.01
N GLY A 127 -8.57 13.99 -15.26
CA GLY A 127 -7.25 14.62 -15.15
C GLY A 127 -6.49 14.23 -13.89
N ASP A 128 -5.16 14.27 -13.97
CA ASP A 128 -4.20 13.78 -12.98
C ASP A 128 -4.49 14.16 -11.51
N VAL A 129 -4.99 15.37 -11.29
CA VAL A 129 -5.24 15.86 -9.92
C VAL A 129 -6.49 15.22 -9.32
N TRP A 130 -7.54 15.06 -10.09
CA TRP A 130 -8.79 14.46 -9.64
C TRP A 130 -8.65 12.97 -9.39
N GLU A 131 -7.93 12.29 -10.26
CA GLU A 131 -7.63 10.86 -10.11
C GLU A 131 -6.89 10.53 -8.81
N ARG A 132 -6.11 11.48 -8.31
CA ARG A 132 -5.33 11.33 -7.08
C ARG A 132 -6.07 11.83 -5.84
N ALA A 133 -6.82 12.93 -5.97
CA ALA A 133 -7.50 13.56 -4.84
C ALA A 133 -8.81 12.84 -4.46
N VAL A 134 -9.60 12.40 -5.44
CA VAL A 134 -10.93 11.82 -5.18
C VAL A 134 -10.85 10.53 -4.33
N PRO A 135 -9.98 9.54 -4.61
CA PRO A 135 -9.87 8.36 -3.77
C PRO A 135 -9.50 8.68 -2.32
N PHE A 136 -8.58 9.63 -2.13
CA PHE A 136 -8.17 10.07 -0.81
C PHE A 136 -9.31 10.74 -0.05
N VAL A 137 -10.01 11.69 -0.69
CA VAL A 137 -11.14 12.42 -0.08
C VAL A 137 -12.31 11.46 0.22
N ALA A 138 -12.60 10.52 -0.66
CA ALA A 138 -13.64 9.52 -0.44
C ALA A 138 -13.32 8.62 0.76
N ALA A 139 -12.09 8.12 0.86
CA ALA A 139 -11.65 7.31 1.99
C ALA A 139 -11.65 8.12 3.29
N PHE A 140 -11.19 9.39 3.27
CA PHE A 140 -11.25 10.27 4.43
C PHE A 140 -12.70 10.58 4.83
N GLY A 141 -13.58 10.84 3.87
CA GLY A 141 -15.00 11.10 4.12
C GLY A 141 -15.72 9.93 4.81
N THR A 142 -15.42 8.69 4.41
CA THR A 142 -15.99 7.50 5.08
C THR A 142 -15.54 7.38 6.52
N LEU A 143 -14.29 7.69 6.81
CA LEU A 143 -13.76 7.68 8.18
C LEU A 143 -14.34 8.83 9.02
N TRP A 144 -14.54 10.00 8.42
CA TRP A 144 -15.18 11.14 9.06
C TRP A 144 -16.64 10.84 9.42
N LEU A 145 -17.40 10.22 8.53
CA LEU A 145 -18.79 9.80 8.77
C LEU A 145 -18.90 8.67 9.80
N ALA A 146 -17.91 7.78 9.85
CA ALA A 146 -17.85 6.69 10.81
C ALA A 146 -17.27 7.11 12.19
N ARG A 147 -16.97 8.40 12.37
CA ARG A 147 -16.47 8.95 13.64
C ARG A 147 -17.50 8.71 14.73
N THR A 148 -17.10 8.10 15.82
CA THR A 148 -17.91 8.02 17.04
C THR A 148 -17.68 9.28 17.87
N ALA A 149 -18.74 10.01 18.16
CA ALA A 149 -18.67 11.14 19.09
C ALA A 149 -18.16 10.62 20.45
N ASN A 150 -17.11 11.26 20.96
CA ASN A 150 -16.40 10.86 22.18
C ASN A 150 -17.19 11.27 23.45
N GLU A 151 -18.50 11.10 23.43
CA GLU A 151 -19.39 11.55 24.52
C GLU A 151 -19.36 10.62 25.75
N LYS A 152 -18.96 9.35 25.59
CA LYS A 152 -19.05 8.36 26.68
C LYS A 152 -17.84 8.25 27.61
N ARG A 153 -16.74 8.92 27.34
CA ARG A 153 -15.52 8.81 28.19
C ARG A 153 -15.45 9.82 29.32
N THR A 154 -16.20 10.89 29.24
CA THR A 154 -16.28 11.92 30.28
C THR A 154 -17.16 11.47 31.47
N ASP A 155 -18.25 10.77 31.20
CA ASP A 155 -19.19 10.32 32.21
C ASP A 155 -18.65 9.23 33.13
N VAL A 156 -17.86 8.30 32.56
CA VAL A 156 -17.25 7.21 33.36
C VAL A 156 -16.16 7.72 34.29
N LYS A 157 -15.41 8.75 33.88
CA LYS A 157 -14.41 9.39 34.78
C LYS A 157 -15.05 10.27 35.86
N ALA A 158 -16.18 10.88 35.57
CA ALA A 158 -16.92 11.68 36.58
C ALA A 158 -17.58 10.81 37.65
N LEU A 159 -18.00 9.59 37.28
CA LEU A 159 -18.60 8.63 38.23
C LEU A 159 -17.57 7.88 39.09
N SER A 160 -16.31 7.78 38.63
CA SER A 160 -15.23 7.12 39.39
C SER A 160 -14.48 8.03 40.34
N SER A 161 -14.84 9.32 40.37
CA SER A 161 -14.24 10.35 41.27
C SER A 161 -15.16 10.76 42.44
N GLN A 162 -16.31 10.10 42.59
CA GLN A 162 -17.19 10.20 43.78
C GLN A 162 -17.08 8.92 44.61
#